data_a7fe7e3708580337ae05ab65b36fa722
#
_entry.id   a7fe7e3708580337ae05ab65b36fa722
#
_cell.length_a   1.000
_cell.length_b   1.000
_cell.length_c   1.000
_cell.angle_alpha   90.00
_cell.angle_beta   90.00
_cell.angle_gamma   90.00
#
_symmetry.space_group_name_H-M   'P 1'
#
loop_
_entity.id
_entity.type
_entity.pdbx_description
1 polymer ?
#
loop_
_entity_poly.entity_id
_entity_poly.type
_entity_poly.pdbx_seq_one_letter_code
_entity_poly.pdbx_strand_id
1 'polypeptide(L)' 'SPQLFKKLERLLDELKEHRLDVPQATLVADELRSAGVPIPQGILTRKELVDAIMSVANA' A
#
# COMPACT_ATOMS: atom_id res chain seq x y z
N SER A 1 13.82 6.42 1.24
CA SER A 1 14.89 5.53 0.82
C SER A 1 14.57 4.94 -0.55
N PRO A 2 15.57 4.80 -1.45
CA PRO A 2 15.32 4.23 -2.77
C PRO A 2 14.74 2.82 -2.75
N GLN A 3 15.13 2.02 -1.76
CA GLN A 3 14.61 0.66 -1.62
C GLN A 3 13.15 0.65 -1.23
N LEU A 4 12.74 1.56 -0.35
CA LEU A 4 11.35 1.68 0.05
C LEU A 4 10.50 2.13 -1.14
N PHE A 5 10.98 3.09 -1.91
CA PHE A 5 10.30 3.58 -3.09
C PHE A 5 10.07 2.45 -4.11
N LYS A 6 11.12 1.66 -4.38
CA LYS A 6 11.00 0.50 -5.29
C LYS A 6 10.01 -0.53 -4.80
N LYS A 7 9.99 -0.77 -3.50
CA LYS A 7 9.04 -1.69 -2.89
C LYS A 7 7.61 -1.21 -3.06
N LEU A 8 7.37 0.09 -2.86
CA LEU A 8 6.05 0.68 -3.06
C LEU A 8 5.61 0.57 -4.52
N GLU A 9 6.49 0.83 -5.47
CA GLU A 9 6.16 0.70 -6.89
C GLU A 9 5.78 -0.75 -7.23
N ARG A 10 6.52 -1.72 -6.72
CA ARG A 10 6.23 -3.13 -6.94
C ARG A 10 4.87 -3.51 -6.38
N LEU A 11 4.56 -3.04 -5.17
CA LEU A 11 3.27 -3.28 -4.55
C LEU A 11 2.14 -2.68 -5.37
N LEU A 12 2.32 -1.46 -5.88
CA LEU A 12 1.32 -0.85 -6.74
C LEU A 12 1.04 -1.69 -7.98
N ASP A 13 2.07 -2.20 -8.61
CA ASP A 13 1.92 -3.04 -9.80
C ASP A 13 1.16 -4.32 -9.47
N GLU A 14 1.53 -4.98 -8.37
CA GLU A 14 0.83 -6.18 -7.92
C GLU A 14 -0.63 -5.90 -7.59
N LEU A 15 -0.93 -4.80 -6.94
CA LEU A 15 -2.28 -4.41 -6.58
C LEU A 15 -3.14 -4.12 -7.82
N LYS A 16 -2.54 -3.56 -8.86
CA LYS A 16 -3.25 -3.30 -10.11
C LYS A 16 -3.56 -4.57 -10.88
N GLU A 17 -2.66 -5.56 -10.83
CA GLU A 17 -2.81 -6.80 -11.57
C GLU A 17 -3.68 -7.83 -10.86
N HIS A 18 -3.70 -7.82 -9.55
CA HIS A 18 -4.38 -8.82 -8.74
C HIS A 18 -5.48 -8.19 -7.89
N ARG A 19 -6.58 -8.93 -7.74
CA ARG A 19 -7.63 -8.50 -6.82
C ARG A 19 -7.23 -8.88 -5.40
N LEU A 20 -7.30 -7.89 -4.51
CA LEU A 20 -7.10 -8.11 -3.09
C LEU A 20 -8.45 -8.08 -2.39
N ASP A 21 -8.67 -9.05 -1.51
CA ASP A 21 -9.78 -9.03 -0.59
C ASP A 21 -9.57 -7.95 0.48
N VAL A 22 -10.66 -7.55 1.12
CA VAL A 22 -10.60 -6.58 2.22
C VAL A 22 -9.60 -7.00 3.31
N PRO A 23 -9.61 -8.27 3.81
CA PRO A 23 -8.63 -8.68 4.80
C PRO A 23 -7.19 -8.56 4.31
N GLN A 24 -6.94 -8.86 3.04
CA GLN A 24 -5.59 -8.77 2.47
C GLN A 24 -5.12 -7.33 2.37
N ALA A 25 -6.01 -6.41 1.96
CA ALA A 25 -5.68 -5.00 1.89
C ALA A 25 -5.33 -4.45 3.28
N THR A 26 -6.06 -4.86 4.30
CA THR A 26 -5.79 -4.45 5.68
C THR A 26 -4.44 -4.96 6.16
N LEU A 27 -4.12 -6.22 5.86
CA LEU A 27 -2.83 -6.81 6.24
C LEU A 27 -1.67 -6.09 5.56
N VAL A 28 -1.78 -5.80 4.27
CA VAL A 28 -0.75 -5.09 3.53
C VAL A 28 -0.56 -3.69 4.12
N ALA A 29 -1.65 -2.99 4.43
CA ALA A 29 -1.59 -1.67 5.05
C ALA A 29 -0.87 -1.73 6.40
N ASP A 30 -1.16 -2.74 7.23
CA ASP A 30 -0.50 -2.92 8.52
C ASP A 30 1.00 -3.19 8.36
N GLU A 31 1.38 -4.02 7.40
CA GLU A 31 2.78 -4.31 7.12
C GLU A 31 3.54 -3.05 6.68
N LEU A 32 2.92 -2.24 5.83
CA LEU A 32 3.52 -0.99 5.38
C LEU A 32 3.72 -0.01 6.54
N ARG A 33 2.72 0.12 7.42
CA ARG A 33 2.86 0.98 8.59
C ARG A 33 3.98 0.50 9.50
N SER A 34 4.08 -0.81 9.69
CA SER A 34 5.15 -1.41 10.51
C SER A 34 6.53 -1.14 9.91
N ALA A 35 6.61 -1.02 8.60
CA ALA A 35 7.86 -0.70 7.91
C ALA A 35 8.16 0.80 7.88
N GLY A 36 7.33 1.63 8.50
CA GLY A 36 7.53 3.07 8.55
C GLY A 36 6.87 3.87 7.46
N VAL A 37 6.03 3.23 6.63
CA VAL A 37 5.28 3.93 5.59
C VAL A 37 4.04 4.56 6.21
N PRO A 38 3.80 5.87 6.01
CA PRO A 38 2.67 6.56 6.67
C PRO A 38 1.34 6.27 5.97
N ILE A 39 0.86 5.05 6.09
CA ILE A 39 -0.43 4.63 5.56
C ILE A 39 -1.51 4.95 6.60
N PRO A 40 -2.61 5.63 6.22
CA PRO A 40 -3.68 5.94 7.16
C PRO A 40 -4.33 4.70 7.75
N GLN A 41 -4.89 4.83 8.95
CA GLN A 41 -5.70 3.79 9.55
C GLN A 41 -7.03 3.64 8.78
N GLY A 42 -7.63 2.47 8.87
CA GLY A 42 -8.94 2.25 8.29
C GLY A 42 -8.95 1.92 6.82
N ILE A 43 -7.82 1.47 6.27
CA ILE A 43 -7.75 1.00 4.88
C ILE A 43 -8.51 -0.32 4.80
N LEU A 44 -9.62 -0.33 4.07
CA LEU A 44 -10.48 -1.49 3.95
C LEU A 44 -10.58 -2.06 2.55
N THR A 45 -10.27 -1.27 1.52
CA THR A 45 -10.40 -1.71 0.14
C THR A 45 -9.09 -1.61 -0.61
N ARG A 46 -8.99 -2.38 -1.70
CA ARG A 46 -7.85 -2.30 -2.60
C ARG A 46 -7.65 -0.88 -3.13
N LYS A 47 -8.74 -0.22 -3.52
CA LYS A 47 -8.68 1.15 -4.05
C LYS A 47 -8.12 2.11 -3.00
N GLU A 48 -8.59 2.02 -1.78
CA GLU A 48 -8.09 2.86 -0.69
C GLU A 48 -6.60 2.64 -0.46
N LEU A 49 -6.16 1.38 -0.51
CA LEU A 49 -4.76 1.06 -0.34
C LEU A 49 -3.91 1.63 -1.48
N VAL A 50 -4.35 1.46 -2.72
CA VAL A 50 -3.64 2.02 -3.88
C VAL A 50 -3.54 3.54 -3.78
N ASP A 51 -4.64 4.20 -3.44
CA ASP A 51 -4.67 5.66 -3.29
C ASP A 51 -3.71 6.11 -2.19
N ALA A 52 -3.67 5.40 -1.08
CA ALA A 52 -2.77 5.73 0.03
C ALA A 52 -1.29 5.57 -0.38
N ILE A 53 -0.96 4.48 -1.06
CA ILE A 53 0.41 4.25 -1.53
C ILE A 53 0.83 5.32 -2.53
N MET A 54 -0.04 5.67 -3.46
CA MET A 54 0.24 6.72 -4.43
C MET A 54 0.45 8.07 -3.75
N SER A 55 -0.33 8.37 -2.74
CA SER A 55 -0.19 9.61 -1.97
C SER A 55 1.19 9.68 -1.30
N VAL A 56 1.65 8.58 -0.72
CA VAL A 56 2.98 8.52 -0.10
C VAL A 56 4.07 8.64 -1.15
N ALA A 57 3.93 7.97 -2.28
CA ALA A 57 4.94 7.99 -3.35
C ALA A 57 5.08 9.37 -3.99
N ASN A 58 4.00 10.16 -3.99
CA ASN A 58 3.99 11.50 -4.59
C ASN A 58 4.25 12.63 -3.57
N ALA A 59 4.46 12.27 -2.33
CA ALA A 59 4.72 13.25 -1.26
C ALA A 59 6.14 13.85 -1.34
#